data_e1b12522c7296f826bd53e2d70bbbef5
#
_entry.id   e1b12522c7296f826bd53e2d70bbbef5
#
_cell.length_a   1.000
_cell.length_b   1.000
_cell.length_c   1.000
_cell.angle_alpha   90.00
_cell.angle_beta   90.00
_cell.angle_gamma   90.00
#
_symmetry.space_group_name_H-M   'P 1'
#
loop_
_entity.id
_entity.type
_entity.pdbx_description
1 polymer ?
#
loop_
_entity_poly.entity_id
_entity_poly.type
_entity_poly.pdbx_seq_one_letter_code
_entity_poly.pdbx_strand_id
1 'polypeptide(L)'
;MRGEIIRRVRSDLFYNDTALVEDQSKIRRLIDKKAIGILDALSNKPLDMQHIIRQAKIKKKEAESLVNLMIDEGILREVRSGSKGTLYEKVVGSLAFDVNPTLRSSSLMNIADMDSNVKRFYNTFIDNGTFNGLICVGSSDPHGEYKAIAKDTNYAVYLGMFLGRYVSLPKNFPIVLDTDVISRNLFKNDLILVGGPVTNLVTRDINNFLPVKFFKEEGWMLKYRDSIYGNENEGIIERIRNPYDKSKVIILISGIKNKGTLAAVLAATKFAPSIFKNYQGEQTWYNIIRGYDISGKGGIDVVESVYQ
;
A
#
# COMPACT_ATOMS: atom_id res chain seq x y z
N MET A 1 -12.45 -16.98 -11.31
CA MET A 1 -11.16 -16.30 -10.98
C MET A 1 -10.58 -16.97 -9.74
N ARG A 2 -9.25 -17.17 -9.66
CA ARG A 2 -8.58 -17.67 -8.45
C ARG A 2 -7.96 -16.50 -7.70
N GLY A 3 -8.03 -16.54 -6.39
CA GLY A 3 -7.42 -15.57 -5.49
C GLY A 3 -7.02 -16.24 -4.18
N GLU A 4 -6.38 -15.50 -3.31
CA GLU A 4 -6.06 -15.93 -1.95
C GLU A 4 -6.95 -15.17 -0.97
N ILE A 5 -7.56 -15.87 -0.04
CA ILE A 5 -8.23 -15.25 1.11
C ILE A 5 -7.39 -15.50 2.35
N ILE A 6 -7.07 -14.42 3.06
CA ILE A 6 -6.47 -14.47 4.38
C ILE A 6 -7.61 -14.47 5.41
N ARG A 7 -7.71 -15.55 6.15
CA ARG A 7 -8.69 -15.66 7.23
C ARG A 7 -7.98 -15.54 8.57
N ARG A 8 -8.39 -14.58 9.37
CA ARG A 8 -7.94 -14.45 10.76
C ARG A 8 -8.90 -15.21 11.68
N VAL A 9 -8.38 -16.21 12.40
CA VAL A 9 -9.12 -16.92 13.43
C VAL A 9 -8.31 -16.79 14.73
N ARG A 10 -8.80 -15.97 15.67
CA ARG A 10 -8.05 -15.55 16.88
C ARG A 10 -6.76 -14.82 16.50
N SER A 11 -5.59 -15.35 16.89
CA SER A 11 -4.26 -14.80 16.55
C SER A 11 -3.66 -15.37 15.27
N ASP A 12 -4.25 -16.42 14.70
CA ASP A 12 -3.66 -17.15 13.58
C ASP A 12 -4.20 -16.66 12.24
N LEU A 13 -3.31 -16.55 11.26
CA LEU A 13 -3.63 -16.21 9.87
C LEU A 13 -3.59 -17.50 9.05
N PHE A 14 -4.71 -17.78 8.38
CA PHE A 14 -4.82 -18.89 7.43
C PHE A 14 -4.88 -18.37 6.03
N TYR A 15 -4.04 -18.93 5.16
CA TYR A 15 -4.02 -18.65 3.72
C TYR A 15 -4.75 -19.81 3.03
N ASN A 16 -5.76 -19.48 2.25
CA ASN A 16 -6.49 -20.47 1.47
C ASN A 16 -6.58 -20.04 0.02
N ASP A 17 -6.23 -20.93 -0.90
CA ASP A 17 -6.59 -20.78 -2.29
C ASP A 17 -8.10 -20.69 -2.41
N THR A 18 -8.59 -19.67 -3.09
CA THR A 18 -10.01 -19.35 -3.17
C THR A 18 -10.45 -19.23 -4.61
N ALA A 19 -11.58 -19.83 -4.94
CA ALA A 19 -12.30 -19.55 -6.18
C ALA A 19 -13.30 -18.41 -5.93
N LEU A 20 -13.18 -17.32 -6.72
CA LEU A 20 -14.14 -16.24 -6.74
C LEU A 20 -15.18 -16.50 -7.82
N VAL A 21 -16.44 -16.62 -7.43
CA VAL A 21 -17.59 -16.82 -8.34
C VAL A 21 -18.39 -15.52 -8.42
N GLU A 22 -18.52 -14.98 -9.62
CA GLU A 22 -19.13 -13.68 -9.88
C GLU A 22 -20.58 -13.79 -10.35
N ASP A 23 -20.94 -14.88 -11.02
CA ASP A 23 -22.27 -15.10 -11.59
C ASP A 23 -23.25 -15.60 -10.54
N GLN A 24 -24.27 -14.80 -10.23
CA GLN A 24 -25.29 -15.13 -9.23
C GLN A 24 -26.04 -16.44 -9.53
N SER A 25 -26.23 -16.79 -10.79
CA SER A 25 -26.89 -18.04 -11.17
C SER A 25 -26.03 -19.26 -10.82
N LYS A 26 -24.73 -19.14 -11.00
CA LYS A 26 -23.72 -20.15 -10.64
C LYS A 26 -23.55 -20.26 -9.12
N ILE A 27 -23.58 -19.13 -8.40
CA ILE A 27 -23.52 -19.09 -6.94
C ILE A 27 -24.63 -19.97 -6.35
N ARG A 28 -25.88 -19.78 -6.76
CA ARG A 28 -27.03 -20.58 -6.26
C ARG A 28 -26.82 -22.07 -6.44
N ARG A 29 -26.21 -22.49 -7.56
CA ARG A 29 -25.93 -23.89 -7.84
C ARG A 29 -24.78 -24.44 -7.00
N LEU A 30 -23.76 -23.63 -6.70
CA LEU A 30 -22.58 -24.05 -5.94
C LEU A 30 -22.82 -24.11 -4.43
N ILE A 31 -23.79 -23.37 -3.89
CA ILE A 31 -24.19 -23.44 -2.49
C ILE A 31 -25.31 -24.46 -2.21
N ASP A 32 -25.82 -25.14 -3.24
CA ASP A 32 -26.80 -26.19 -3.08
C ASP A 32 -26.24 -27.40 -2.35
N LYS A 33 -27.07 -28.10 -1.57
CA LYS A 33 -26.67 -29.28 -0.79
C LYS A 33 -25.96 -30.35 -1.64
N LYS A 34 -26.32 -30.49 -2.90
CA LYS A 34 -25.74 -31.48 -3.83
C LYS A 34 -24.31 -31.08 -4.22
N ALA A 35 -24.09 -29.81 -4.48
CA ALA A 35 -22.75 -29.25 -4.77
C ALA A 35 -21.84 -29.40 -3.54
N ILE A 36 -22.34 -29.05 -2.36
CA ILE A 36 -21.63 -29.27 -1.09
C ILE A 36 -21.31 -30.75 -0.90
N GLY A 37 -22.25 -31.66 -1.18
CA GLY A 37 -22.03 -33.09 -1.09
C GLY A 37 -20.91 -33.61 -2.01
N ILE A 38 -20.73 -33.02 -3.21
CA ILE A 38 -19.59 -33.31 -4.08
C ILE A 38 -18.27 -32.84 -3.44
N LEU A 39 -18.25 -31.62 -2.91
CA LEU A 39 -17.04 -31.07 -2.25
C LEU A 39 -16.65 -31.86 -1.00
N ASP A 40 -17.61 -32.34 -0.23
CA ASP A 40 -17.40 -33.20 0.93
C ASP A 40 -16.83 -34.56 0.52
N ALA A 41 -17.39 -35.16 -0.54
CA ALA A 41 -16.89 -36.44 -1.06
C ALA A 41 -15.40 -36.36 -1.47
N LEU A 42 -14.99 -35.20 -2.03
CA LEU A 42 -13.63 -34.94 -2.49
C LEU A 42 -12.71 -34.40 -1.40
N SER A 43 -13.09 -34.44 -0.12
CA SER A 43 -12.33 -33.78 0.96
C SER A 43 -10.98 -34.43 1.23
N ASN A 44 -10.85 -35.75 1.03
CA ASN A 44 -9.67 -36.49 1.46
C ASN A 44 -8.80 -37.04 0.30
N LYS A 45 -9.36 -37.18 -0.89
CA LYS A 45 -8.66 -37.76 -2.05
C LYS A 45 -9.40 -37.49 -3.35
N PRO A 46 -8.69 -37.55 -4.50
CA PRO A 46 -9.32 -37.54 -5.80
C PRO A 46 -10.25 -38.73 -5.99
N LEU A 47 -11.41 -38.53 -6.63
CA LEU A 47 -12.40 -39.57 -6.93
C LEU A 47 -12.81 -39.50 -8.39
N ASP A 48 -13.20 -40.66 -8.95
CA ASP A 48 -13.89 -40.72 -10.23
C ASP A 48 -15.37 -40.35 -10.09
N MET A 49 -16.03 -40.13 -11.24
CA MET A 49 -17.44 -39.72 -11.28
C MET A 49 -18.38 -40.71 -10.60
N GLN A 50 -18.12 -42.03 -10.68
CA GLN A 50 -18.99 -43.04 -10.07
C GLN A 50 -18.93 -42.98 -8.54
N HIS A 51 -17.74 -42.80 -8.00
CA HIS A 51 -17.54 -42.60 -6.54
C HIS A 51 -18.17 -41.31 -6.04
N ILE A 52 -18.03 -40.20 -6.79
CA ILE A 52 -18.69 -38.92 -6.48
C ILE A 52 -20.21 -39.09 -6.43
N ILE A 53 -20.82 -39.70 -7.44
CA ILE A 53 -22.27 -39.96 -7.50
C ILE A 53 -22.75 -40.75 -6.29
N ARG A 54 -21.99 -41.80 -5.93
CA ARG A 54 -22.34 -42.68 -4.82
C ARG A 54 -22.26 -41.96 -3.47
N GLN A 55 -21.17 -41.21 -3.25
CA GLN A 55 -20.95 -40.54 -1.96
C GLN A 55 -21.86 -39.31 -1.78
N ALA A 56 -22.01 -38.49 -2.83
CA ALA A 56 -22.88 -37.32 -2.78
C ALA A 56 -24.36 -37.67 -2.91
N LYS A 57 -24.72 -38.93 -3.24
CA LYS A 57 -26.10 -39.45 -3.41
C LYS A 57 -26.92 -38.64 -4.40
N ILE A 58 -26.35 -38.33 -5.56
CA ILE A 58 -26.96 -37.52 -6.63
C ILE A 58 -27.06 -38.30 -7.92
N LYS A 59 -27.95 -37.85 -8.84
CA LYS A 59 -28.11 -38.50 -10.14
C LYS A 59 -26.93 -38.16 -11.07
N LYS A 60 -26.56 -39.10 -11.95
CA LYS A 60 -25.42 -39.00 -12.87
C LYS A 60 -25.40 -37.68 -13.64
N LYS A 61 -26.49 -37.35 -14.35
CA LYS A 61 -26.60 -36.13 -15.16
C LYS A 61 -26.39 -34.85 -14.34
N GLU A 62 -26.80 -34.86 -13.09
CA GLU A 62 -26.68 -33.73 -12.19
C GLU A 62 -25.25 -33.62 -11.64
N ALA A 63 -24.63 -34.75 -11.30
CA ALA A 63 -23.21 -34.79 -10.90
C ALA A 63 -22.31 -34.25 -12.00
N GLU A 64 -22.48 -34.72 -13.23
CA GLU A 64 -21.73 -34.24 -14.40
C GLU A 64 -21.88 -32.73 -14.59
N SER A 65 -23.11 -32.21 -14.48
CA SER A 65 -23.37 -30.76 -14.63
C SER A 65 -22.74 -29.93 -13.54
N LEU A 66 -22.73 -30.40 -12.29
CA LEU A 66 -22.11 -29.68 -11.15
C LEU A 66 -20.58 -29.79 -11.18
N VAL A 67 -20.02 -30.95 -11.50
CA VAL A 67 -18.58 -31.14 -11.64
C VAL A 67 -18.01 -30.29 -12.75
N ASN A 68 -18.67 -30.23 -13.92
CA ASN A 68 -18.24 -29.34 -14.99
C ASN A 68 -18.30 -27.88 -14.59
N LEU A 69 -19.37 -27.43 -13.93
CA LEU A 69 -19.46 -26.08 -13.38
C LEU A 69 -18.30 -25.79 -12.40
N MET A 70 -17.96 -26.72 -11.54
CA MET A 70 -16.86 -26.56 -10.57
C MET A 70 -15.48 -26.54 -11.26
N ILE A 71 -15.32 -27.23 -12.38
CA ILE A 71 -14.10 -27.18 -13.19
C ILE A 71 -14.00 -25.81 -13.88
N ASP A 72 -15.08 -25.35 -14.50
CA ASP A 72 -15.13 -24.06 -15.18
C ASP A 72 -14.82 -22.90 -14.23
N GLU A 73 -15.30 -22.99 -12.97
CA GLU A 73 -15.01 -21.98 -11.92
C GLU A 73 -13.66 -22.20 -11.21
N GLY A 74 -12.89 -23.22 -11.63
CA GLY A 74 -11.57 -23.50 -11.07
C GLY A 74 -11.56 -24.05 -9.64
N ILE A 75 -12.67 -24.62 -9.19
CA ILE A 75 -12.84 -25.25 -7.88
C ILE A 75 -12.28 -26.67 -7.91
N LEU A 76 -12.52 -27.39 -9.00
CA LEU A 76 -12.01 -28.74 -9.25
C LEU A 76 -11.06 -28.75 -10.45
N ARG A 77 -10.22 -29.78 -10.52
CA ARG A 77 -9.46 -30.14 -11.71
C ARG A 77 -9.57 -31.61 -12.02
N GLU A 78 -9.39 -31.94 -13.29
CA GLU A 78 -9.23 -33.31 -13.75
C GLU A 78 -7.78 -33.77 -13.56
N VAL A 79 -7.64 -34.98 -13.04
CA VAL A 79 -6.35 -35.67 -12.91
C VAL A 79 -6.44 -36.98 -13.67
N ARG A 80 -5.57 -37.22 -14.64
CA ARG A 80 -5.48 -38.47 -15.35
C ARG A 80 -4.74 -39.49 -14.51
N SER A 81 -5.39 -40.61 -14.22
CA SER A 81 -4.79 -41.75 -13.51
C SER A 81 -4.70 -42.94 -14.44
N GLY A 82 -3.64 -43.09 -15.22
CA GLY A 82 -3.26 -44.22 -16.04
C GLY A 82 -4.39 -45.21 -16.39
N SER A 83 -4.51 -46.32 -15.66
CA SER A 83 -5.51 -47.37 -15.86
C SER A 83 -6.90 -47.09 -15.25
N LYS A 84 -7.08 -46.07 -14.45
CA LYS A 84 -8.32 -45.80 -13.67
C LYS A 84 -9.25 -44.72 -14.28
N GLY A 85 -8.89 -44.15 -15.43
CA GLY A 85 -9.69 -43.10 -16.07
C GLY A 85 -9.49 -41.71 -15.44
N THR A 86 -10.47 -40.83 -15.61
CA THR A 86 -10.46 -39.44 -15.12
C THR A 86 -10.85 -39.41 -13.64
N LEU A 87 -10.01 -38.81 -12.80
CA LEU A 87 -10.28 -38.46 -11.41
C LEU A 87 -10.47 -36.95 -11.27
N TYR A 88 -11.22 -36.55 -10.27
CA TYR A 88 -11.47 -35.14 -9.94
C TYR A 88 -10.90 -34.85 -8.55
N GLU A 89 -10.27 -33.70 -8.39
CA GLU A 89 -9.77 -33.26 -7.09
C GLU A 89 -10.07 -31.77 -6.84
N LYS A 90 -10.20 -31.41 -5.57
CA LYS A 90 -10.31 -29.99 -5.16
C LYS A 90 -8.97 -29.30 -5.29
N VAL A 91 -9.01 -28.07 -5.81
CA VAL A 91 -7.82 -27.22 -5.94
C VAL A 91 -7.93 -25.91 -5.17
N VAL A 92 -9.05 -25.71 -4.46
CA VAL A 92 -9.26 -24.54 -3.61
C VAL A 92 -9.77 -24.95 -2.24
N GLY A 93 -9.35 -24.21 -1.21
CA GLY A 93 -9.79 -24.43 0.16
C GLY A 93 -11.02 -23.60 0.54
N SER A 94 -11.37 -22.59 -0.27
CA SER A 94 -12.47 -21.66 0.01
C SER A 94 -13.21 -21.25 -1.25
N LEU A 95 -14.48 -20.87 -1.09
CA LEU A 95 -15.29 -20.21 -2.10
C LEU A 95 -15.64 -18.81 -1.62
N ALA A 96 -15.48 -17.81 -2.48
CA ALA A 96 -15.91 -16.46 -2.25
C ALA A 96 -16.93 -16.04 -3.30
N PHE A 97 -17.88 -15.22 -2.88
CA PHE A 97 -18.93 -14.69 -3.75
C PHE A 97 -18.86 -13.18 -3.74
N ASP A 98 -18.91 -12.59 -4.91
CA ASP A 98 -18.98 -11.15 -5.04
C ASP A 98 -20.43 -10.70 -4.87
N VAL A 99 -20.74 -10.11 -3.71
CA VAL A 99 -22.11 -9.65 -3.37
C VAL A 99 -22.41 -8.31 -4.05
N ASN A 100 -21.38 -7.52 -4.33
CA ASN A 100 -21.51 -6.25 -5.02
C ASN A 100 -20.30 -6.02 -5.95
N PRO A 101 -20.39 -6.42 -7.23
CA PRO A 101 -19.30 -6.33 -8.17
C PRO A 101 -18.82 -4.89 -8.45
N THR A 102 -19.63 -3.87 -8.09
CA THR A 102 -19.23 -2.46 -8.23
C THR A 102 -18.30 -1.98 -7.12
N LEU A 103 -18.18 -2.73 -6.01
CA LEU A 103 -17.28 -2.45 -4.90
C LEU A 103 -15.95 -3.20 -4.99
N ARG A 104 -15.59 -3.69 -6.16
CA ARG A 104 -14.33 -4.40 -6.37
C ARG A 104 -13.14 -3.51 -6.07
N SER A 105 -12.48 -3.79 -4.97
CA SER A 105 -11.14 -3.30 -4.70
C SER A 105 -10.21 -4.51 -4.59
N SER A 106 -9.27 -4.62 -5.51
CA SER A 106 -8.29 -5.71 -5.54
C SER A 106 -7.35 -5.72 -4.33
N SER A 107 -7.42 -4.71 -3.46
CA SER A 107 -6.55 -4.58 -2.29
C SER A 107 -7.29 -4.20 -1.01
N LEU A 108 -8.59 -4.53 -0.89
CA LEU A 108 -9.39 -4.29 0.34
C LEU A 108 -8.72 -4.81 1.62
N MET A 109 -7.92 -5.86 1.51
CA MET A 109 -7.28 -6.48 2.67
C MET A 109 -6.17 -5.62 3.27
N ASN A 110 -5.36 -4.97 2.44
CA ASN A 110 -4.23 -4.19 2.94
C ASN A 110 -4.67 -2.81 3.45
N ILE A 111 -5.67 -2.19 2.79
CA ILE A 111 -6.18 -0.87 3.20
C ILE A 111 -7.03 -0.95 4.48
N ALA A 112 -7.73 -2.05 4.72
CA ALA A 112 -8.53 -2.24 5.93
C ALA A 112 -7.68 -2.27 7.20
N ASP A 113 -6.41 -2.72 7.11
CA ASP A 113 -5.48 -2.77 8.23
C ASP A 113 -4.72 -1.46 8.47
N MET A 114 -4.86 -0.48 7.57
CA MET A 114 -4.25 0.83 7.74
C MET A 114 -5.01 1.64 8.80
N ASP A 115 -4.28 2.21 9.76
CA ASP A 115 -4.84 3.14 10.72
C ASP A 115 -5.65 4.25 10.01
N SER A 116 -6.80 4.62 10.56
CA SER A 116 -7.75 5.53 9.91
C SER A 116 -7.17 6.92 9.63
N ASN A 117 -6.30 7.44 10.51
CA ASN A 117 -5.69 8.74 10.35
C ASN A 117 -4.56 8.69 9.32
N VAL A 118 -3.80 7.60 9.32
CA VAL A 118 -2.77 7.32 8.30
C VAL A 118 -3.41 7.19 6.92
N LYS A 119 -4.50 6.43 6.81
CA LYS A 119 -5.28 6.30 5.58
C LYS A 119 -5.79 7.66 5.10
N ARG A 120 -6.32 8.49 6.00
CA ARG A 120 -6.81 9.83 5.67
C ARG A 120 -5.68 10.72 5.16
N PHE A 121 -4.48 10.65 5.75
CA PHE A 121 -3.33 11.45 5.34
C PHE A 121 -2.82 11.08 3.95
N TYR A 122 -2.75 9.78 3.63
CA TYR A 122 -2.27 9.28 2.34
C TYR A 122 -3.36 9.02 1.30
N ASN A 123 -4.64 9.37 1.57
CA ASN A 123 -5.79 9.01 0.74
C ASN A 123 -5.64 9.39 -0.74
N THR A 124 -5.05 10.55 -1.05
CA THR A 124 -4.83 11.03 -2.41
C THR A 124 -3.88 10.12 -3.21
N PHE A 125 -2.97 9.45 -2.50
CA PHE A 125 -1.99 8.54 -3.08
C PHE A 125 -2.47 7.09 -3.17
N ILE A 126 -3.75 6.85 -2.88
CA ILE A 126 -4.35 5.51 -2.91
C ILE A 126 -5.59 5.57 -3.80
N ASP A 127 -5.49 4.97 -4.98
CA ASP A 127 -6.62 4.83 -5.90
C ASP A 127 -6.92 3.34 -6.10
N ASN A 128 -8.12 2.91 -5.69
CA ASN A 128 -8.58 1.52 -5.78
C ASN A 128 -7.54 0.50 -5.29
N GLY A 129 -6.82 0.86 -4.20
CA GLY A 129 -5.80 0.03 -3.61
C GLY A 129 -4.48 -0.04 -4.37
N THR A 130 -4.30 0.81 -5.36
CA THR A 130 -3.03 0.99 -6.08
C THR A 130 -2.42 2.34 -5.69
N PHE A 131 -1.11 2.40 -5.60
CA PHE A 131 -0.41 3.67 -5.38
C PHE A 131 -0.63 4.60 -6.58
N ASN A 132 -1.09 5.82 -6.29
CA ASN A 132 -1.36 6.86 -7.29
C ASN A 132 -0.58 8.12 -6.96
N GLY A 133 0.44 8.43 -7.74
CA GLY A 133 1.32 9.55 -7.55
C GLY A 133 2.77 9.21 -7.83
N LEU A 134 3.68 10.12 -7.49
CA LEU A 134 5.12 9.94 -7.64
C LEU A 134 5.82 10.18 -6.30
N ILE A 135 6.84 9.39 -6.01
CA ILE A 135 7.78 9.63 -4.92
C ILE A 135 9.02 10.27 -5.55
N CYS A 136 9.25 11.53 -5.23
CA CYS A 136 10.37 12.30 -5.73
C CYS A 136 11.50 12.33 -4.71
N VAL A 137 12.67 11.90 -5.13
CA VAL A 137 13.90 11.90 -4.34
C VAL A 137 14.98 12.73 -5.04
N GLY A 138 15.94 13.23 -4.28
CA GLY A 138 17.08 13.93 -4.86
C GLY A 138 17.99 12.99 -5.65
N SER A 139 18.68 13.52 -6.67
CA SER A 139 19.63 12.76 -7.46
C SER A 139 20.83 12.31 -6.63
N SER A 140 21.33 11.10 -6.94
CA SER A 140 22.58 10.56 -6.41
C SER A 140 23.83 11.18 -7.06
N ASP A 141 23.66 11.90 -8.15
CA ASP A 141 24.75 12.65 -8.81
C ASP A 141 24.83 14.08 -8.26
N PRO A 142 26.03 14.70 -8.24
CA PRO A 142 26.18 16.10 -7.85
C PRO A 142 25.33 17.02 -8.73
N HIS A 143 24.36 17.71 -8.14
CA HIS A 143 23.41 18.55 -8.87
C HIS A 143 23.02 19.81 -8.09
N GLY A 144 22.35 20.74 -8.76
CA GLY A 144 21.92 22.00 -8.20
C GLY A 144 23.06 22.96 -7.84
N GLU A 145 22.73 24.05 -7.17
CA GLU A 145 23.65 25.11 -6.77
C GLU A 145 24.76 24.60 -5.84
N TYR A 146 24.42 23.71 -4.93
CA TYR A 146 25.31 23.19 -3.90
C TYR A 146 26.13 21.98 -4.35
N LYS A 147 25.97 21.49 -5.59
CA LYS A 147 26.57 20.22 -6.06
C LYS A 147 26.33 19.08 -5.08
N ALA A 148 25.16 19.07 -4.46
CA ALA A 148 24.83 18.09 -3.42
C ALA A 148 24.53 16.72 -3.99
N ILE A 149 24.86 15.70 -3.20
CA ILE A 149 24.50 14.29 -3.45
C ILE A 149 23.46 13.91 -2.43
N ALA A 150 22.30 13.44 -2.87
CA ALA A 150 21.20 13.07 -1.99
C ALA A 150 21.49 11.72 -1.31
N LYS A 151 21.85 11.76 -0.02
CA LYS A 151 22.02 10.56 0.83
C LYS A 151 20.72 10.09 1.46
N ASP A 152 19.77 10.98 1.63
CA ASP A 152 18.44 10.77 2.22
C ASP A 152 17.47 10.02 1.30
N THR A 153 17.84 9.79 0.03
CA THR A 153 17.13 8.88 -0.89
C THR A 153 16.90 7.49 -0.28
N ASN A 154 17.83 6.99 0.55
CA ASN A 154 17.68 5.71 1.23
C ASN A 154 16.46 5.67 2.17
N TYR A 155 16.04 6.80 2.72
CA TYR A 155 14.88 6.88 3.60
C TYR A 155 13.56 6.73 2.83
N ALA A 156 13.55 7.11 1.54
CA ALA A 156 12.39 6.87 0.68
C ALA A 156 12.12 5.38 0.44
N VAL A 157 13.14 4.52 0.53
CA VAL A 157 12.97 3.06 0.48
C VAL A 157 12.11 2.59 1.65
N TYR A 158 12.37 3.10 2.86
CA TYR A 158 11.58 2.75 4.05
C TYR A 158 10.12 3.23 3.93
N LEU A 159 9.91 4.43 3.40
CA LEU A 159 8.58 4.95 3.08
C LEU A 159 7.87 4.06 2.04
N GLY A 160 8.58 3.66 0.98
CA GLY A 160 8.04 2.76 -0.04
C GLY A 160 7.66 1.39 0.52
N MET A 161 8.48 0.81 1.39
CA MET A 161 8.15 -0.44 2.09
C MET A 161 6.93 -0.29 3.02
N PHE A 162 6.81 0.85 3.71
CA PHE A 162 5.65 1.14 4.54
C PHE A 162 4.37 1.24 3.71
N LEU A 163 4.36 2.03 2.64
CA LEU A 163 3.20 2.19 1.76
C LEU A 163 2.86 0.88 1.05
N GLY A 164 3.86 0.10 0.62
CA GLY A 164 3.68 -1.19 -0.05
C GLY A 164 3.00 -2.27 0.80
N ARG A 165 2.87 -2.06 2.12
CA ARG A 165 2.02 -2.92 2.97
C ARG A 165 0.53 -2.73 2.72
N TYR A 166 0.14 -1.60 2.14
CA TYR A 166 -1.25 -1.17 2.03
C TYR A 166 -1.72 -0.99 0.59
N VAL A 167 -0.81 -0.82 -0.35
CA VAL A 167 -1.14 -0.56 -1.76
C VAL A 167 -0.36 -1.47 -2.69
N SER A 168 -0.96 -1.78 -3.83
CA SER A 168 -0.28 -2.44 -4.94
C SER A 168 0.58 -1.45 -5.72
N LEU A 169 1.61 -1.96 -6.39
CA LEU A 169 2.43 -1.14 -7.28
C LEU A 169 1.64 -0.69 -8.51
N PRO A 170 1.80 0.57 -8.95
CA PRO A 170 1.20 1.03 -10.19
C PRO A 170 1.88 0.39 -11.41
N LYS A 171 1.22 0.45 -12.56
CA LYS A 171 1.77 -0.07 -13.83
C LYS A 171 3.09 0.62 -14.21
N ASN A 172 3.16 1.92 -13.99
CA ASN A 172 4.36 2.72 -14.27
C ASN A 172 5.22 2.85 -13.02
N PHE A 173 6.52 2.97 -13.20
CA PHE A 173 7.47 3.14 -12.09
C PHE A 173 7.20 4.47 -11.36
N PRO A 174 6.89 4.44 -10.05
CA PRO A 174 6.39 5.61 -9.34
C PRO A 174 7.49 6.46 -8.69
N ILE A 175 8.75 6.06 -8.77
CA ILE A 175 9.87 6.78 -8.15
C ILE A 175 10.59 7.60 -9.22
N VAL A 176 10.81 8.88 -8.95
CA VAL A 176 11.44 9.82 -9.87
C VAL A 176 12.52 10.63 -9.15
N LEU A 177 13.55 11.03 -9.88
CA LEU A 177 14.54 11.98 -9.40
C LEU A 177 13.96 13.40 -9.50
N ASP A 178 14.42 14.30 -8.65
CA ASP A 178 14.07 15.72 -8.70
C ASP A 178 14.45 16.34 -10.05
N THR A 179 15.58 15.93 -10.64
CA THR A 179 16.00 16.32 -11.99
C THR A 179 15.05 15.82 -13.07
N ASP A 180 14.44 14.62 -12.89
CA ASP A 180 13.42 14.11 -13.82
C ASP A 180 12.13 14.90 -13.71
N VAL A 181 11.71 15.29 -12.50
CA VAL A 181 10.51 16.12 -12.30
C VAL A 181 10.65 17.43 -13.07
N ILE A 182 11.84 18.04 -13.03
CA ILE A 182 12.13 19.29 -13.73
C ILE A 182 12.18 19.07 -15.24
N SER A 183 13.02 18.13 -15.70
CA SER A 183 13.28 17.93 -17.15
C SER A 183 12.07 17.42 -17.92
N ARG A 184 11.21 16.61 -17.26
CA ARG A 184 10.02 16.00 -17.85
C ARG A 184 8.73 16.76 -17.50
N ASN A 185 8.83 17.90 -16.79
CA ASN A 185 7.71 18.73 -16.35
C ASN A 185 6.62 17.95 -15.59
N LEU A 186 7.04 17.16 -14.58
CA LEU A 186 6.14 16.30 -13.80
C LEU A 186 5.53 17.01 -12.57
N PHE A 187 5.70 18.29 -12.43
CA PHE A 187 5.20 19.11 -11.28
C PHE A 187 3.70 18.97 -11.03
N LYS A 188 2.90 18.73 -12.08
CA LYS A 188 1.43 18.66 -11.99
C LYS A 188 0.89 17.29 -11.56
N ASN A 189 1.69 16.49 -10.87
CA ASN A 189 1.27 15.22 -10.29
C ASN A 189 1.05 15.34 -8.78
N ASP A 190 0.42 14.32 -8.19
CA ASP A 190 0.50 14.10 -6.76
C ASP A 190 1.91 13.66 -6.42
N LEU A 191 2.61 14.38 -5.53
CA LEU A 191 4.03 14.18 -5.25
C LEU A 191 4.26 13.92 -3.76
N ILE A 192 5.05 12.90 -3.43
CA ILE A 192 5.68 12.76 -2.13
C ILE A 192 7.15 13.11 -2.30
N LEU A 193 7.58 14.22 -1.71
CA LEU A 193 8.96 14.70 -1.78
C LEU A 193 9.72 14.22 -0.54
N VAL A 194 10.86 13.58 -0.75
CA VAL A 194 11.77 13.18 0.33
C VAL A 194 13.09 13.92 0.17
N GLY A 195 13.49 14.63 1.23
CA GLY A 195 14.73 15.42 1.24
C GLY A 195 14.52 16.93 1.22
N GLY A 196 15.52 17.64 1.77
CA GLY A 196 15.51 19.09 1.91
C GLY A 196 15.94 19.85 0.66
N PRO A 197 15.87 21.19 0.68
CA PRO A 197 16.13 22.05 -0.48
C PRO A 197 17.56 21.98 -1.02
N VAL A 198 18.48 21.42 -0.26
CA VAL A 198 19.87 21.22 -0.68
C VAL A 198 20.02 20.00 -1.57
N THR A 199 19.27 18.93 -1.27
CA THR A 199 19.38 17.62 -1.90
C THR A 199 18.22 17.30 -2.83
N ASN A 200 17.14 18.07 -2.79
CA ASN A 200 15.96 17.89 -3.65
C ASN A 200 15.54 19.25 -4.22
N LEU A 201 15.75 19.45 -5.52
CA LEU A 201 15.48 20.71 -6.21
C LEU A 201 13.99 21.03 -6.24
N VAL A 202 13.11 20.03 -6.28
CA VAL A 202 11.66 20.25 -6.25
C VAL A 202 11.26 20.82 -4.88
N THR A 203 11.84 20.31 -3.78
CA THR A 203 11.64 20.87 -2.44
C THR A 203 12.10 22.33 -2.39
N ARG A 204 13.22 22.65 -3.01
CA ARG A 204 13.71 24.04 -3.11
C ARG A 204 12.71 24.94 -3.84
N ASP A 205 12.21 24.49 -4.97
CA ASP A 205 11.31 25.29 -5.83
C ASP A 205 9.95 25.56 -5.17
N ILE A 206 9.47 24.61 -4.34
CA ILE A 206 8.21 24.78 -3.62
C ILE A 206 8.35 25.47 -2.25
N ASN A 207 9.56 25.75 -1.78
CA ASN A 207 9.81 26.23 -0.42
C ASN A 207 8.99 27.50 -0.06
N ASN A 208 8.76 28.39 -1.03
CA ASN A 208 7.97 29.61 -0.78
C ASN A 208 6.48 29.35 -0.52
N PHE A 209 5.97 28.19 -0.92
CA PHE A 209 4.57 27.77 -0.75
C PHE A 209 4.35 26.95 0.54
N LEU A 210 5.43 26.57 1.23
CA LEU A 210 5.35 25.77 2.44
C LEU A 210 4.92 26.61 3.65
N PRO A 211 4.11 26.07 4.57
CA PRO A 211 3.83 26.67 5.88
C PRO A 211 5.09 26.87 6.70
N VAL A 212 5.90 25.83 6.83
CA VAL A 212 7.20 25.85 7.49
C VAL A 212 8.29 25.92 6.43
N LYS A 213 9.05 26.98 6.42
CA LYS A 213 10.02 27.28 5.34
C LYS A 213 11.43 26.94 5.76
N PHE A 214 12.18 26.35 4.85
CA PHE A 214 13.62 26.31 4.99
C PHE A 214 14.22 27.68 4.71
N PHE A 215 15.17 28.09 5.53
CA PHE A 215 15.96 29.30 5.28
C PHE A 215 17.40 29.08 5.72
N LYS A 216 18.29 29.88 5.22
CA LYS A 216 19.72 29.80 5.45
C LYS A 216 20.24 31.10 6.03
N GLU A 217 20.86 31.05 7.20
CA GLU A 217 21.70 32.09 7.78
C GLU A 217 23.13 31.54 7.95
N GLU A 218 23.59 31.26 9.15
CA GLU A 218 24.87 30.57 9.40
C GLU A 218 24.77 29.07 9.06
N GLY A 219 23.57 28.52 9.03
CA GLY A 219 23.21 27.15 8.65
C GLY A 219 21.80 27.07 8.11
N TRP A 220 21.39 25.87 7.68
CA TRP A 220 20.01 25.63 7.32
C TRP A 220 19.16 25.45 8.57
N MET A 221 17.99 26.10 8.58
CA MET A 221 17.02 26.10 9.67
C MET A 221 15.60 26.04 9.11
N LEU A 222 14.63 25.74 9.97
CA LEU A 222 13.21 25.82 9.68
C LEU A 222 12.62 27.05 10.35
N LYS A 223 11.74 27.76 9.66
CA LYS A 223 11.02 28.91 10.17
C LYS A 223 9.52 28.71 10.02
N TYR A 224 8.82 28.87 11.12
CA TYR A 224 7.37 28.96 11.15
C TYR A 224 6.95 30.19 11.94
N ARG A 225 6.33 31.17 11.27
CA ARG A 225 6.01 32.49 11.83
C ARG A 225 7.27 33.11 12.44
N ASP A 226 7.25 33.42 13.73
CA ASP A 226 8.38 34.01 14.48
C ASP A 226 9.29 32.96 15.13
N SER A 227 8.95 31.69 15.03
CA SER A 227 9.72 30.60 15.63
C SER A 227 10.73 30.03 14.65
N ILE A 228 11.95 29.80 15.14
CA ILE A 228 13.08 29.23 14.40
C ILE A 228 13.48 27.91 15.05
N TYR A 229 13.73 26.89 14.21
CA TYR A 229 14.13 25.55 14.59
C TYR A 229 15.45 25.24 13.89
N GLY A 230 16.48 24.93 14.62
CA GLY A 230 17.85 24.77 14.11
C GLY A 230 18.55 23.48 14.55
N ASN A 231 17.84 22.57 15.22
CA ASN A 231 18.42 21.29 15.63
C ASN A 231 18.56 20.34 14.43
N GLU A 232 19.71 19.70 14.29
CA GLU A 232 20.00 18.77 13.18
C GLU A 232 19.06 17.56 13.10
N ASN A 233 18.43 17.20 14.23
CA ASN A 233 17.46 16.12 14.31
C ASN A 233 16.02 16.59 14.04
N GLU A 234 15.84 17.87 13.67
CA GLU A 234 14.53 18.41 13.34
C GLU A 234 14.21 18.20 11.86
N GLY A 235 12.99 17.77 11.62
CA GLY A 235 12.41 17.60 10.31
C GLY A 235 10.97 18.07 10.27
N ILE A 236 10.39 18.01 9.11
CA ILE A 236 9.01 18.42 8.85
C ILE A 236 8.28 17.36 8.04
N ILE A 237 6.99 17.26 8.31
CA ILE A 237 6.02 16.63 7.43
C ILE A 237 5.01 17.70 7.07
N GLU A 238 4.85 17.97 5.80
CA GLU A 238 3.89 18.95 5.32
C GLU A 238 3.03 18.37 4.21
N ARG A 239 1.77 18.70 4.22
CA ARG A 239 0.82 18.38 3.17
C ARG A 239 0.21 19.67 2.67
N ILE A 240 0.40 19.96 1.40
CA ILE A 240 -0.11 21.19 0.77
C ILE A 240 -0.84 20.88 -0.55
N ARG A 241 -1.70 21.77 -0.99
CA ARG A 241 -2.14 21.75 -2.39
C ARG A 241 -0.94 22.01 -3.29
N ASN A 242 -0.84 21.25 -4.37
CA ASN A 242 0.22 21.45 -5.33
C ASN A 242 0.12 22.85 -5.97
N PRO A 243 1.14 23.72 -5.87
CA PRO A 243 1.08 25.06 -6.42
C PRO A 243 0.97 25.10 -7.94
N TYR A 244 1.38 24.04 -8.63
CA TYR A 244 1.35 23.92 -10.09
C TYR A 244 0.04 23.31 -10.63
N ASP A 245 -0.70 22.59 -9.78
CA ASP A 245 -2.04 22.06 -10.08
C ASP A 245 -2.82 21.89 -8.77
N LYS A 246 -3.77 22.78 -8.52
CA LYS A 246 -4.53 22.80 -7.25
C LYS A 246 -5.46 21.60 -7.03
N SER A 247 -5.66 20.76 -8.06
CA SER A 247 -6.36 19.49 -7.93
C SER A 247 -5.46 18.39 -7.34
N LYS A 248 -4.15 18.63 -7.25
CA LYS A 248 -3.10 17.72 -6.80
C LYS A 248 -2.55 18.13 -5.44
N VAL A 249 -1.83 17.19 -4.83
CA VAL A 249 -1.28 17.32 -3.48
C VAL A 249 0.23 17.08 -3.51
N ILE A 250 0.94 17.84 -2.69
CA ILE A 250 2.34 17.57 -2.34
C ILE A 250 2.40 17.19 -0.87
N ILE A 251 3.05 16.07 -0.56
CA ILE A 251 3.52 15.73 0.77
C ILE A 251 5.03 15.91 0.78
N LEU A 252 5.54 16.75 1.67
CA LEU A 252 6.97 16.91 1.92
C LEU A 252 7.36 16.19 3.22
N ILE A 253 8.39 15.35 3.14
CA ILE A 253 9.00 14.65 4.27
C ILE A 253 10.49 14.98 4.24
N SER A 254 10.93 15.86 5.11
CA SER A 254 12.25 16.46 5.01
C SER A 254 12.82 16.85 6.37
N GLY A 255 14.09 17.20 6.41
CA GLY A 255 14.74 17.70 7.61
C GLY A 255 15.83 18.71 7.31
N ILE A 256 16.30 19.37 8.36
CA ILE A 256 17.42 20.31 8.29
C ILE A 256 18.69 19.60 7.82
N LYS A 257 18.94 18.41 8.36
CA LYS A 257 20.02 17.48 7.95
C LYS A 257 19.47 16.05 7.82
N ASN A 258 20.32 15.13 7.43
CA ASN A 258 19.96 13.71 7.24
C ASN A 258 19.20 13.11 8.43
N LYS A 259 19.62 13.40 9.68
CA LYS A 259 18.95 12.90 10.89
C LYS A 259 17.53 13.46 11.02
N GLY A 260 17.33 14.73 10.67
CA GLY A 260 16.01 15.36 10.64
C GLY A 260 15.12 14.71 9.57
N THR A 261 15.65 14.44 8.37
CA THR A 261 14.89 13.71 7.32
C THR A 261 14.55 12.30 7.80
N LEU A 262 15.47 11.58 8.46
CA LEU A 262 15.18 10.26 9.04
C LEU A 262 14.06 10.35 10.09
N ALA A 263 14.12 11.35 10.99
CA ALA A 263 13.08 11.56 12.00
C ALA A 263 11.71 11.79 11.34
N ALA A 264 11.64 12.63 10.30
CA ALA A 264 10.41 12.89 9.56
C ALA A 264 9.87 11.63 8.85
N VAL A 265 10.75 10.81 8.25
CA VAL A 265 10.33 9.55 7.62
C VAL A 265 9.82 8.55 8.66
N LEU A 266 10.48 8.42 9.82
CA LEU A 266 9.99 7.56 10.91
C LEU A 266 8.65 8.06 11.45
N ALA A 267 8.48 9.37 11.58
CA ALA A 267 7.22 9.99 11.98
C ALA A 267 6.09 9.73 10.96
N ALA A 268 6.40 9.80 9.65
CA ALA A 268 5.44 9.57 8.58
C ALA A 268 5.13 8.07 8.34
N THR A 269 5.85 7.16 9.00
CA THR A 269 5.74 5.71 8.80
C THR A 269 5.51 4.97 10.12
N LYS A 270 6.57 4.63 10.84
CA LYS A 270 6.53 3.84 12.09
C LYS A 270 5.64 4.48 13.15
N PHE A 271 5.69 5.80 13.28
CA PHE A 271 4.94 6.57 14.28
C PHE A 271 3.71 7.28 13.70
N ALA A 272 3.38 7.02 12.43
CA ALA A 272 2.30 7.68 11.70
C ALA A 272 0.95 7.70 12.43
N PRO A 273 0.47 6.62 13.09
CA PRO A 273 -0.80 6.66 13.83
C PRO A 273 -0.85 7.73 14.93
N SER A 274 0.25 7.94 15.66
CA SER A 274 0.33 8.96 16.71
C SER A 274 0.53 10.36 16.14
N ILE A 275 1.33 10.49 15.08
CA ILE A 275 1.63 11.77 14.44
C ILE A 275 0.41 12.33 13.72
N PHE A 276 -0.36 11.49 13.04
CA PHE A 276 -1.55 11.92 12.29
C PHE A 276 -2.86 11.87 13.07
N LYS A 277 -2.82 11.60 14.39
CA LYS A 277 -4.03 11.44 15.23
C LYS A 277 -4.98 12.64 15.17
N ASN A 278 -4.45 13.85 15.00
CA ASN A 278 -5.22 15.08 14.95
C ASN A 278 -5.53 15.54 13.50
N TYR A 279 -5.01 14.85 12.48
CA TYR A 279 -5.28 15.20 11.09
C TYR A 279 -6.73 14.85 10.71
N GLN A 280 -7.53 15.87 10.33
CA GLN A 280 -8.94 15.72 9.97
C GLN A 280 -9.22 15.77 8.47
N GLY A 281 -8.17 15.86 7.64
CA GLY A 281 -8.31 15.97 6.19
C GLY A 281 -8.07 17.39 5.67
N GLU A 282 -7.36 18.20 6.43
CA GLU A 282 -6.99 19.55 6.04
C GLU A 282 -6.20 19.56 4.74
N GLN A 283 -6.45 20.53 3.88
CA GLN A 283 -5.76 20.69 2.61
C GLN A 283 -4.32 21.17 2.79
N THR A 284 -4.09 21.91 3.87
CA THR A 284 -2.76 22.33 4.31
C THR A 284 -2.59 21.88 5.74
N TRP A 285 -1.60 21.04 5.95
CA TRP A 285 -1.24 20.51 7.26
C TRP A 285 0.28 20.41 7.38
N TYR A 286 0.80 20.58 8.55
CA TYR A 286 2.24 20.49 8.82
C TYR A 286 2.49 20.01 10.24
N ASN A 287 3.65 19.42 10.45
CA ASN A 287 4.14 19.02 11.76
C ASN A 287 5.66 19.13 11.77
N ILE A 288 6.21 19.79 12.80
CA ILE A 288 7.63 19.84 13.03
C ILE A 288 7.98 18.70 13.97
N ILE A 289 8.89 17.85 13.53
CA ILE A 289 9.28 16.61 14.19
C ILE A 289 10.71 16.74 14.73
N ARG A 290 10.94 16.27 15.94
CA ARG A 290 12.29 16.09 16.49
C ARG A 290 12.55 14.62 16.78
N GLY A 291 13.69 14.13 16.31
CA GLY A 291 14.16 12.77 16.56
C GLY A 291 15.13 12.69 17.74
N TYR A 292 15.07 11.58 18.47
CA TYR A 292 15.94 11.30 19.61
C TYR A 292 16.58 9.92 19.50
N ASP A 293 17.84 9.85 19.88
CA ASP A 293 18.60 8.61 20.07
C ASP A 293 18.63 8.27 21.57
N ILE A 294 17.59 7.60 22.04
CA ILE A 294 17.47 7.21 23.45
C ILE A 294 18.39 6.03 23.78
N SER A 295 18.62 5.16 22.79
CA SER A 295 19.47 3.98 22.99
C SER A 295 20.96 4.27 22.96
N GLY A 296 21.38 5.47 22.52
CA GLY A 296 22.78 5.86 22.39
C GLY A 296 23.54 5.12 21.26
N LYS A 297 22.81 4.52 20.31
CA LYS A 297 23.40 3.72 19.20
C LYS A 297 23.67 4.56 17.94
N GLY A 298 23.44 5.86 17.98
CA GLY A 298 23.66 6.78 16.87
C GLY A 298 22.49 6.89 15.88
N GLY A 299 21.40 6.15 16.10
CA GLY A 299 20.16 6.18 15.30
C GLY A 299 19.05 7.02 15.94
N ILE A 300 17.95 7.20 15.22
CA ILE A 300 16.72 7.79 15.77
C ILE A 300 15.80 6.65 16.22
N ASP A 301 15.50 6.60 17.52
CA ASP A 301 14.64 5.57 18.12
C ASP A 301 13.22 6.04 18.33
N VAL A 302 13.08 7.32 18.70
CA VAL A 302 11.81 7.96 19.04
C VAL A 302 11.71 9.30 18.31
N VAL A 303 10.48 9.66 17.98
CA VAL A 303 10.16 10.97 17.42
C VAL A 303 9.05 11.63 18.23
N GLU A 304 9.09 12.94 18.28
CA GLU A 304 8.08 13.75 18.93
C GLU A 304 7.63 14.88 17.99
N SER A 305 6.36 15.28 18.11
CA SER A 305 5.83 16.48 17.50
C SER A 305 6.23 17.69 18.33
N VAL A 306 7.07 18.55 17.78
CA VAL A 306 7.49 19.80 18.45
C VAL A 306 6.44 20.88 18.25
N TYR A 307 5.80 20.89 17.08
CA TYR A 307 4.72 21.79 16.74
C TYR A 307 3.81 21.16 15.70
N GLN A 308 2.49 21.24 15.95
CA GLN A 308 1.44 20.71 15.07
C GLN A 308 0.32 21.74 14.88
#